data_fcb918b15fe2a7936ef85a966f3415ab
#
_entry.id   fcb918b15fe2a7936ef85a966f3415ab
#
_cell.length_a   1.000
_cell.length_b   1.000
_cell.length_c   1.000
_cell.angle_alpha   90.00
_cell.angle_beta   90.00
_cell.angle_gamma   90.00
#
_symmetry.space_group_name_H-M   'P 1'
#
loop_
_entity.id
_entity.type
_entity.pdbx_description
1 polymer ?
#
loop_
_entity_poly.entity_id
_entity_poly.type
_entity_poly.pdbx_seq_one_letter_code
_entity_poly.pdbx_strand_id
1 'polypeptide(L)'
;MKTQKIKHILFLLISLSAFLQSCDDFTEEERLTPLHGEITDTAPITKIQNEQALLLEDFTGWNCPNCPEGTEILKSLKQTYGDKIVIAAIHQGAFAKPSNKNDNLDLRTEYGNELGGRFNITNWPTLVINRDVIPSGRGEWTNKVA
;
A
#
# COMPACT_ATOMS: atom_id res chain seq x y z
N MET A 1 56.13 -20.18 17.47
CA MET A 1 55.38 -19.82 16.25
C MET A 1 53.92 -20.34 16.21
N LYS A 2 53.57 -21.50 16.73
CA LYS A 2 52.17 -22.04 16.72
C LYS A 2 51.20 -21.25 17.61
N THR A 3 51.60 -20.84 18.80
CA THR A 3 50.76 -20.11 19.77
C THR A 3 50.34 -18.71 19.30
N GLN A 4 51.17 -18.06 18.52
CA GLN A 4 50.84 -16.72 17.98
C GLN A 4 49.78 -16.81 16.90
N LYS A 5 49.83 -17.80 16.04
CA LYS A 5 48.80 -18.03 14.99
C LYS A 5 47.44 -18.38 15.58
N ILE A 6 47.42 -19.12 16.67
CA ILE A 6 46.17 -19.48 17.38
C ILE A 6 45.52 -18.23 17.97
N LYS A 7 46.28 -17.30 18.54
CA LYS A 7 45.77 -16.03 19.09
C LYS A 7 45.15 -15.13 17.99
N HIS A 8 45.77 -15.07 16.82
CA HIS A 8 45.23 -14.29 15.70
C HIS A 8 43.94 -14.90 15.11
N ILE A 9 43.85 -16.23 15.03
CA ILE A 9 42.65 -16.90 14.57
C ILE A 9 41.51 -16.73 15.59
N LEU A 10 41.79 -16.80 16.88
CA LEU A 10 40.80 -16.59 17.94
C LEU A 10 40.30 -15.13 17.93
N PHE A 11 41.17 -14.16 17.69
CA PHE A 11 40.81 -12.75 17.60
C PHE A 11 39.95 -12.45 16.35
N LEU A 12 40.28 -13.09 15.21
CA LEU A 12 39.47 -13.03 13.98
C LEU A 12 38.06 -13.64 14.13
N LEU A 13 37.97 -14.75 14.84
CA LEU A 13 36.69 -15.39 15.11
C LEU A 13 35.80 -14.57 16.06
N ILE A 14 36.39 -13.91 17.06
CA ILE A 14 35.66 -13.04 17.99
C ILE A 14 35.22 -11.74 17.28
N SER A 15 36.04 -11.19 16.38
CA SER A 15 35.67 -9.99 15.61
C SER A 15 34.55 -10.30 14.58
N LEU A 16 34.55 -11.48 14.00
CA LEU A 16 33.53 -11.89 13.03
C LEU A 16 32.16 -12.14 13.69
N SER A 17 32.14 -12.60 14.96
CA SER A 17 30.87 -12.80 15.70
C SER A 17 30.20 -11.47 16.09
N ALA A 18 30.95 -10.36 16.19
CA ALA A 18 30.39 -9.05 16.51
C ALA A 18 29.61 -8.41 15.33
N PHE A 19 29.82 -8.88 14.10
CA PHE A 19 29.10 -8.36 12.92
C PHE A 19 27.80 -9.09 12.60
N LEU A 20 27.46 -10.16 13.34
CA LEU A 20 26.24 -10.94 13.11
C LEU A 20 25.06 -10.52 14.00
N GLN A 21 25.19 -9.48 14.80
CA GLN A 21 24.12 -8.99 15.69
C GLN A 21 23.41 -7.74 15.16
N SER A 22 23.29 -7.60 13.84
CA SER A 22 22.58 -6.46 13.22
C SER A 22 21.24 -6.89 12.62
N CYS A 23 20.46 -7.69 13.34
CA CYS A 23 19.03 -7.80 13.14
C CYS A 23 18.40 -7.50 14.49
N ASP A 24 17.90 -6.30 14.69
CA ASP A 24 16.94 -5.99 15.72
C ASP A 24 15.65 -6.73 15.35
N ASP A 25 15.47 -7.92 15.94
CA ASP A 25 14.17 -8.60 15.89
C ASP A 25 13.22 -7.81 16.80
N PHE A 26 12.38 -6.98 16.17
CA PHE A 26 11.23 -6.41 16.86
C PHE A 26 10.40 -7.55 17.41
N THR A 27 10.21 -7.58 18.72
CA THR A 27 9.34 -8.55 19.37
C THR A 27 7.90 -8.37 18.86
N GLU A 28 7.10 -9.45 18.82
CA GLU A 28 5.68 -9.38 18.44
C GLU A 28 4.93 -8.34 19.28
N GLU A 29 5.37 -8.09 20.51
CA GLU A 29 4.80 -7.11 21.42
C GLU A 29 5.11 -5.66 20.99
N GLU A 30 6.28 -5.40 20.40
CA GLU A 30 6.61 -4.09 19.80
C GLU A 30 5.89 -3.84 18.47
N ARG A 31 5.56 -4.90 17.72
CA ARG A 31 4.73 -4.80 16.51
C ARG A 31 3.27 -4.51 16.84
N LEU A 32 2.81 -4.92 18.00
CA LEU A 32 1.41 -4.82 18.42
C LEU A 32 1.16 -3.70 19.44
N THR A 33 2.20 -3.01 19.90
CA THR A 33 1.94 -1.75 20.59
C THR A 33 1.25 -0.83 19.58
N PRO A 34 -0.06 -0.59 19.71
CA PRO A 34 -0.66 0.51 18.99
C PRO A 34 0.20 1.73 19.30
N LEU A 35 0.40 2.62 18.33
CA LEU A 35 0.89 3.98 18.58
C LEU A 35 -0.14 4.73 19.45
N HIS A 36 -0.53 4.11 20.56
CA HIS A 36 -1.20 4.70 21.69
C HIS A 36 -0.13 5.09 22.71
N GLY A 37 0.81 5.94 22.29
CA GLY A 37 1.14 7.00 23.17
C GLY A 37 -0.19 7.72 23.40
N GLU A 38 -0.64 7.84 24.61
CA GLU A 38 -1.69 8.77 24.99
C GLU A 38 -1.41 10.04 24.21
N ILE A 39 -2.20 10.32 23.17
CA ILE A 39 -2.13 11.58 22.44
C ILE A 39 -2.70 12.59 23.43
N THR A 40 -1.91 12.94 24.43
CA THR A 40 -2.06 14.18 25.17
C THR A 40 -1.56 15.32 24.27
N ASP A 41 -2.02 15.30 23.01
CA ASP A 41 -1.90 16.46 22.16
C ASP A 41 -3.00 17.43 22.55
N THR A 42 -2.76 18.12 23.65
CA THR A 42 -3.47 19.35 24.01
C THR A 42 -3.00 20.54 23.18
N ALA A 43 -2.27 20.30 22.08
CA ALA A 43 -2.16 21.31 21.05
C ALA A 43 -3.59 21.56 20.55
N PRO A 44 -4.09 22.81 20.61
CA PRO A 44 -5.38 23.08 20.01
C PRO A 44 -5.29 22.63 18.57
N ILE A 45 -6.24 21.79 18.13
CA ILE A 45 -6.44 21.46 16.72
C ILE A 45 -6.86 22.77 16.04
N THR A 46 -5.88 23.68 15.99
CA THR A 46 -6.01 24.97 15.33
C THR A 46 -5.89 24.67 13.85
N LYS A 47 -7.03 24.41 13.22
CA LYS A 47 -7.16 24.25 11.79
C LYS A 47 -6.39 23.02 11.23
N ILE A 48 -6.95 21.84 11.37
CA ILE A 48 -7.05 21.05 10.17
C ILE A 48 -7.86 21.96 9.22
N GLN A 49 -7.15 22.77 8.46
CA GLN A 49 -7.71 23.45 7.30
C GLN A 49 -8.39 22.35 6.51
N ASN A 50 -9.63 22.49 6.17
CA ASN A 50 -10.52 21.59 5.47
C ASN A 50 -10.00 21.19 4.07
N GLU A 51 -8.79 20.67 3.98
CA GLU A 51 -8.21 20.11 2.78
C GLU A 51 -7.91 18.62 3.00
N GLN A 52 -8.94 17.91 3.39
CA GLN A 52 -8.90 16.46 3.40
C GLN A 52 -8.75 16.00 1.95
N ALA A 53 -7.63 15.32 1.65
CA ALA A 53 -7.44 14.75 0.32
C ALA A 53 -8.52 13.72 0.04
N LEU A 54 -9.06 13.74 -1.15
CA LEU A 54 -10.05 12.78 -1.61
C LEU A 54 -9.38 11.43 -1.89
N LEU A 55 -9.84 10.36 -1.28
CA LEU A 55 -9.33 9.02 -1.54
C LEU A 55 -10.05 8.42 -2.75
N LEU A 56 -9.28 8.00 -3.74
CA LEU A 56 -9.74 7.32 -4.95
C LEU A 56 -9.21 5.89 -4.94
N GLU A 57 -10.06 4.92 -4.67
CA GLU A 57 -9.72 3.49 -4.65
C GLU A 57 -10.12 2.88 -5.99
N ASP A 58 -9.11 2.57 -6.85
CA ASP A 58 -9.28 1.95 -8.17
C ASP A 58 -9.22 0.43 -8.05
N PHE A 59 -10.36 -0.23 -8.09
CA PHE A 59 -10.42 -1.68 -8.16
C PHE A 59 -10.07 -2.15 -9.56
N THR A 60 -8.92 -2.79 -9.69
CA THR A 60 -8.26 -3.07 -10.96
C THR A 60 -7.66 -4.49 -11.01
N GLY A 61 -7.03 -4.84 -12.11
CA GLY A 61 -6.31 -6.10 -12.26
C GLY A 61 -5.39 -6.09 -13.48
N TRP A 62 -4.26 -6.77 -13.38
CA TRP A 62 -3.25 -6.83 -14.44
C TRP A 62 -3.79 -7.32 -15.79
N ASN A 63 -4.68 -8.31 -15.74
CA ASN A 63 -5.27 -8.92 -16.93
C ASN A 63 -6.55 -8.22 -17.42
N CYS A 64 -6.92 -7.09 -16.84
CA CYS A 64 -8.14 -6.37 -17.15
C CYS A 64 -7.98 -5.55 -18.44
N PRO A 65 -8.75 -5.82 -19.49
CA PRO A 65 -8.58 -5.12 -20.76
C PRO A 65 -9.00 -3.65 -20.73
N ASN A 66 -9.92 -3.28 -19.84
CA ASN A 66 -10.47 -1.93 -19.73
C ASN A 66 -9.78 -1.08 -18.64
N CYS A 67 -8.94 -1.69 -17.80
CA CYS A 67 -8.32 -0.98 -16.68
C CYS A 67 -7.29 0.06 -17.10
N PRO A 68 -6.53 -0.10 -18.20
CA PRO A 68 -5.62 0.95 -18.68
C PRO A 68 -6.32 2.29 -18.92
N GLU A 69 -7.53 2.30 -19.49
CA GLU A 69 -8.31 3.51 -19.70
C GLU A 69 -8.68 4.19 -18.37
N GLY A 70 -9.09 3.42 -17.37
CA GLY A 70 -9.35 3.93 -16.01
C GLY A 70 -8.09 4.59 -15.40
N THR A 71 -6.95 3.94 -15.57
CA THR A 71 -5.66 4.47 -15.11
C THR A 71 -5.32 5.81 -15.75
N GLU A 72 -5.57 6.01 -17.05
CA GLU A 72 -5.32 7.28 -17.73
C GLU A 72 -6.25 8.40 -17.21
N ILE A 73 -7.52 8.09 -16.92
CA ILE A 73 -8.44 9.05 -16.28
C ILE A 73 -7.88 9.47 -14.90
N LEU A 74 -7.45 8.52 -14.09
CA LEU A 74 -6.91 8.80 -12.76
C LEU A 74 -5.61 9.60 -12.82
N LYS A 75 -4.72 9.33 -13.78
CA LYS A 75 -3.53 10.14 -14.02
C LYS A 75 -3.88 11.59 -14.35
N SER A 76 -4.87 11.80 -15.22
CA SER A 76 -5.34 13.13 -15.57
C SER A 76 -5.94 13.87 -14.37
N LEU A 77 -6.71 13.18 -13.54
CA LEU A 77 -7.23 13.70 -12.27
C LEU A 77 -6.09 14.09 -11.33
N LYS A 78 -5.07 13.22 -11.18
CA LYS A 78 -3.89 13.53 -10.35
C LYS A 78 -3.12 14.75 -10.83
N GLN A 79 -2.98 14.92 -12.15
CA GLN A 79 -2.36 16.12 -12.74
C GLN A 79 -3.17 17.39 -12.44
N THR A 80 -4.51 17.30 -12.45
CA THR A 80 -5.41 18.43 -12.22
C THR A 80 -5.48 18.83 -10.74
N TYR A 81 -5.61 17.85 -9.85
CA TYR A 81 -5.89 18.09 -8.43
C TYR A 81 -4.68 17.95 -7.51
N GLY A 82 -3.56 17.43 -8.01
CA GLY A 82 -2.31 17.31 -7.25
C GLY A 82 -2.51 16.55 -5.93
N ASP A 83 -2.10 17.17 -4.84
CA ASP A 83 -2.15 16.55 -3.51
C ASP A 83 -3.55 16.56 -2.87
N LYS A 84 -4.54 17.16 -3.54
CA LYS A 84 -5.93 17.11 -3.10
C LYS A 84 -6.58 15.74 -3.32
N ILE A 85 -5.93 14.85 -4.07
CA ILE A 85 -6.38 13.47 -4.25
C ILE A 85 -5.27 12.47 -3.95
N VAL A 86 -5.66 11.35 -3.36
CA VAL A 86 -4.82 10.16 -3.16
C VAL A 86 -5.43 9.01 -3.94
N ILE A 87 -4.63 8.37 -4.79
CA ILE A 87 -5.06 7.24 -5.62
C ILE A 87 -4.45 5.95 -5.07
N ALA A 88 -5.28 4.97 -4.79
CA ALA A 88 -4.89 3.62 -4.40
C ALA A 88 -5.40 2.61 -5.43
N ALA A 89 -4.50 1.92 -6.12
CA ALA A 89 -4.85 0.82 -7.00
C ALA A 89 -4.98 -0.47 -6.18
N ILE A 90 -6.16 -1.10 -6.24
CA ILE A 90 -6.47 -2.32 -5.50
C ILE A 90 -6.63 -3.46 -6.48
N HIS A 91 -5.62 -4.31 -6.54
CA HIS A 91 -5.67 -5.53 -7.34
C HIS A 91 -6.59 -6.57 -6.67
N GLN A 92 -7.74 -6.87 -7.31
CA GLN A 92 -8.78 -7.70 -6.72
C GLN A 92 -9.50 -8.50 -7.80
N GLY A 93 -10.08 -9.63 -7.39
CA GLY A 93 -10.98 -10.44 -8.20
C GLY A 93 -10.32 -11.19 -9.35
N ALA A 94 -11.09 -11.45 -10.40
CA ALA A 94 -10.69 -12.37 -11.47
C ALA A 94 -9.51 -11.87 -12.30
N PHE A 95 -9.43 -10.56 -12.54
CA PHE A 95 -8.39 -9.98 -13.39
C PHE A 95 -7.05 -9.76 -12.69
N ALA A 96 -6.99 -9.91 -11.37
CA ALA A 96 -5.76 -9.82 -10.59
C ALA A 96 -5.11 -11.18 -10.28
N LYS A 97 -5.72 -12.28 -10.75
CA LYS A 97 -5.21 -13.65 -10.57
C LYS A 97 -3.89 -13.87 -11.31
N PRO A 98 -3.08 -14.86 -10.85
CA PRO A 98 -1.92 -15.33 -11.59
C PRO A 98 -2.26 -15.69 -13.04
N SER A 99 -1.38 -15.34 -13.94
CA SER A 99 -1.48 -15.69 -15.36
C SER A 99 -0.10 -15.72 -16.01
N ASN A 100 0.03 -16.35 -17.15
CA ASN A 100 1.26 -16.32 -17.94
C ASN A 100 1.63 -14.93 -18.49
N LYS A 101 0.72 -13.97 -18.41
CA LYS A 101 0.96 -12.59 -18.85
C LYS A 101 1.60 -11.72 -17.77
N ASN A 102 1.57 -12.16 -16.51
CA ASN A 102 2.15 -11.46 -15.36
C ASN A 102 3.12 -12.34 -14.56
N ASP A 103 3.86 -13.23 -15.26
CA ASP A 103 4.82 -14.14 -14.65
C ASP A 103 4.23 -15.00 -13.52
N ASN A 104 2.95 -15.31 -13.62
CA ASN A 104 2.17 -16.03 -12.60
C ASN A 104 2.15 -15.37 -11.22
N LEU A 105 2.35 -14.06 -11.14
CA LEU A 105 2.24 -13.31 -9.90
C LEU A 105 0.77 -13.20 -9.48
N ASP A 106 0.51 -13.49 -8.20
CA ASP A 106 -0.77 -13.17 -7.58
C ASP A 106 -0.70 -11.76 -6.99
N LEU A 107 -1.40 -10.82 -7.62
CA LEU A 107 -1.42 -9.43 -7.19
C LEU A 107 -2.56 -9.14 -6.21
N ARG A 108 -3.39 -10.13 -5.91
CA ARG A 108 -4.47 -9.99 -4.95
C ARG A 108 -3.91 -9.99 -3.54
N THR A 109 -4.56 -9.22 -2.66
CA THR A 109 -4.36 -9.29 -1.22
C THR A 109 -5.67 -9.73 -0.56
N GLU A 110 -5.57 -10.33 0.63
CA GLU A 110 -6.75 -10.68 1.43
C GLU A 110 -7.59 -9.43 1.70
N TYR A 111 -6.95 -8.35 2.14
CA TYR A 111 -7.61 -7.08 2.39
C TYR A 111 -8.27 -6.46 1.15
N GLY A 112 -7.60 -6.52 0.00
CA GLY A 112 -8.17 -6.05 -1.28
C GLY A 112 -9.41 -6.84 -1.69
N ASN A 113 -9.42 -8.16 -1.46
CA ASN A 113 -10.59 -8.99 -1.71
C ASN A 113 -11.73 -8.70 -0.71
N GLU A 114 -11.41 -8.48 0.56
CA GLU A 114 -12.40 -8.07 1.58
C GLU A 114 -13.04 -6.73 1.21
N LEU A 115 -12.24 -5.72 0.84
CA LEU A 115 -12.76 -4.44 0.37
C LEU A 115 -13.64 -4.59 -0.87
N GLY A 116 -13.21 -5.39 -1.85
CA GLY A 116 -14.01 -5.68 -3.03
C GLY A 116 -15.36 -6.31 -2.69
N GLY A 117 -15.39 -7.21 -1.70
CA GLY A 117 -16.63 -7.78 -1.16
C GLY A 117 -17.51 -6.75 -0.46
N ARG A 118 -16.92 -5.87 0.35
CA ARG A 118 -17.61 -4.80 1.09
C ARG A 118 -18.33 -3.83 0.16
N PHE A 119 -17.69 -3.45 -0.95
CA PHE A 119 -18.24 -2.56 -1.96
C PHE A 119 -18.99 -3.28 -3.09
N ASN A 120 -19.13 -4.61 -2.99
CA ASN A 120 -19.79 -5.45 -4.00
C ASN A 120 -19.21 -5.22 -5.41
N ILE A 121 -17.87 -5.20 -5.51
CA ILE A 121 -17.17 -4.97 -6.78
C ILE A 121 -17.29 -6.21 -7.66
N THR A 122 -18.02 -6.09 -8.75
CA THR A 122 -18.28 -7.16 -9.74
C THR A 122 -17.74 -6.84 -11.13
N ASN A 123 -17.35 -5.60 -11.37
CA ASN A 123 -16.83 -5.11 -12.66
C ASN A 123 -15.50 -4.39 -12.47
N TRP A 124 -14.66 -4.40 -13.50
CA TRP A 124 -13.34 -3.74 -13.49
C TRP A 124 -13.13 -2.92 -14.76
N PRO A 125 -12.50 -1.72 -14.66
CA PRO A 125 -12.18 -1.06 -13.42
C PRO A 125 -13.43 -0.48 -12.73
N THR A 126 -13.42 -0.40 -11.41
CA THR A 126 -14.43 0.31 -10.61
C THR A 126 -13.72 1.27 -9.67
N LEU A 127 -14.19 2.53 -9.64
CA LEU A 127 -13.70 3.54 -8.71
C LEU A 127 -14.61 3.64 -7.49
N VAL A 128 -14.00 3.68 -6.31
CA VAL A 128 -14.67 4.04 -5.06
C VAL A 128 -14.05 5.32 -4.54
N ILE A 129 -14.89 6.32 -4.26
CA ILE A 129 -14.47 7.65 -3.83
C ILE A 129 -14.79 7.79 -2.34
N ASN A 130 -13.76 8.07 -1.52
CA ASN A 130 -13.87 8.22 -0.06
C ASN A 130 -14.62 7.08 0.63
N ARG A 131 -14.61 5.87 0.05
CA ARG A 131 -15.33 4.68 0.56
C ARG A 131 -16.85 4.83 0.65
N ASP A 132 -17.41 5.77 -0.08
CA ASP A 132 -18.83 6.13 -0.04
C ASP A 132 -19.45 6.14 -1.44
N VAL A 133 -18.85 6.82 -2.39
CA VAL A 133 -19.43 7.00 -3.74
C VAL A 133 -18.80 6.03 -4.72
N ILE A 134 -19.67 5.27 -5.43
CA ILE A 134 -19.28 4.38 -6.54
C ILE A 134 -19.94 4.91 -7.81
N PRO A 135 -19.18 5.54 -8.73
CA PRO A 135 -19.72 5.97 -10.02
C PRO A 135 -20.21 4.80 -10.86
N SER A 136 -21.25 4.97 -11.65
CA SER A 136 -21.84 3.90 -12.45
C SER A 136 -20.92 3.41 -13.58
N GLY A 137 -19.91 4.17 -13.94
CA GLY A 137 -18.88 3.80 -14.93
C GLY A 137 -17.82 4.86 -15.12
N ARG A 138 -16.76 4.53 -15.88
CA ARG A 138 -15.61 5.40 -16.12
C ARG A 138 -15.96 6.79 -16.63
N GLY A 139 -16.99 6.92 -17.46
CA GLY A 139 -17.45 8.21 -17.99
C GLY A 139 -17.91 9.20 -16.93
N GLU A 140 -18.21 8.74 -15.71
CA GLU A 140 -18.61 9.60 -14.60
C GLU A 140 -17.46 9.98 -13.66
N TRP A 141 -16.30 9.33 -13.74
CA TRP A 141 -15.24 9.50 -12.75
C TRP A 141 -14.79 10.94 -12.61
N THR A 142 -14.53 11.61 -13.73
CA THR A 142 -14.11 13.02 -13.73
C THR A 142 -15.15 13.92 -13.07
N ASN A 143 -16.42 13.74 -13.40
CA ASN A 143 -17.50 14.58 -12.87
C ASN A 143 -17.79 14.33 -11.39
N LYS A 144 -17.51 13.12 -10.88
CA LYS A 144 -17.72 12.78 -9.49
C LYS A 144 -16.56 13.20 -8.58
N VAL A 145 -15.39 13.44 -9.16
CA VAL A 145 -14.18 13.91 -8.45
C VAL A 145 -14.08 15.44 -8.50
N ALA A 146 -14.66 16.11 -9.51
CA ALA A 146 -14.71 17.56 -9.64
C ALA A 146 -15.65 18.19 -8.61
#